data_f7122daa320a04384fc9e523cf048b25
#
_entry.id   f7122daa320a04384fc9e523cf048b25
#
_cell.length_a   1.000
_cell.length_b   1.000
_cell.length_c   1.000
_cell.angle_alpha   90.00
_cell.angle_beta   90.00
_cell.angle_gamma   90.00
#
_symmetry.space_group_name_H-M   'P 1'
#
loop_
_entity.id
_entity.type
_entity.pdbx_description
1 polymer ?
#
loop_
_entity_poly.entity_id
_entity_poly.type
_entity_poly.pdbx_seq_one_letter_code
_entity_poly.pdbx_strand_id
1 'polypeptide(L)'
;MVIIERPSEIINYVDKPLTPSEWYHVTQEKINNFAEATSDHQWIHVDEERAKKEMPEGKTIAHGYFMLSLLPRLAAQNSQVRNSSKTLNYGSDKVRFINM
;
A
#
# COMPACT_ATOMS: atom_id res chain seq x y z
N MET A 1 -11.85 -4.63 14.06
CA MET A 1 -11.48 -3.23 13.75
C MET A 1 -11.59 -2.37 15.00
N VAL A 2 -10.59 -1.55 15.26
CA VAL A 2 -10.57 -0.64 16.39
C VAL A 2 -11.34 0.64 16.03
N ILE A 3 -12.25 1.07 16.91
CA ILE A 3 -12.98 2.32 16.76
C ILE A 3 -12.41 3.34 17.72
N ILE A 4 -11.94 4.45 17.18
CA ILE A 4 -11.41 5.58 17.96
C ILE A 4 -12.43 6.72 17.82
N GLU A 5 -13.04 7.12 18.93
CA GLU A 5 -14.20 7.98 18.91
C GLU A 5 -13.89 9.42 18.44
N ARG A 6 -12.66 9.90 18.63
CA ARG A 6 -12.24 11.22 18.19
C ARG A 6 -10.73 11.30 17.98
N PRO A 7 -10.27 12.22 17.14
CA PRO A 7 -8.83 12.34 16.83
C PRO A 7 -7.93 12.50 18.05
N SER A 8 -8.38 13.21 19.07
CA SER A 8 -7.59 13.44 20.30
C SER A 8 -7.29 12.16 21.08
N GLU A 9 -8.04 11.08 20.84
CA GLU A 9 -7.85 9.79 21.50
C GLU A 9 -6.85 8.87 20.79
N ILE A 10 -6.35 9.25 19.64
CA ILE A 10 -5.35 8.47 18.90
C ILE A 10 -4.12 8.20 19.76
N ILE A 11 -3.76 9.16 20.61
CA ILE A 11 -2.60 9.04 21.50
C ILE A 11 -2.66 7.82 22.40
N ASN A 12 -3.87 7.36 22.74
CA ASN A 12 -4.08 6.19 23.59
C ASN A 12 -3.69 4.88 22.90
N TYR A 13 -3.45 4.91 21.59
CA TYR A 13 -3.13 3.74 20.78
C TYR A 13 -1.67 3.73 20.30
N VAL A 14 -0.87 4.70 20.73
CA VAL A 14 0.56 4.74 20.40
C VAL A 14 1.24 3.49 20.95
N ASP A 15 2.06 2.86 20.14
CA ASP A 15 2.79 1.62 20.45
C ASP A 15 1.89 0.41 20.77
N LYS A 16 0.60 0.48 20.44
CA LYS A 16 -0.31 -0.64 20.58
C LYS A 16 -0.61 -1.23 19.21
N PRO A 17 -0.61 -2.57 19.07
CA PRO A 17 -0.98 -3.20 17.81
C PRO A 17 -2.46 -2.97 17.50
N LEU A 18 -2.74 -2.66 16.25
CA LEU A 18 -4.11 -2.56 15.73
C LEU A 18 -4.51 -3.89 15.07
N THR A 19 -5.78 -4.03 14.74
CA THR A 19 -6.28 -5.19 14.02
C THR A 19 -5.58 -5.27 12.66
N PRO A 20 -4.96 -6.42 12.29
CA PRO A 20 -4.37 -6.55 10.97
C PRO A 20 -5.44 -6.50 9.89
N SER A 21 -5.06 -6.03 8.71
CA SER A 21 -5.92 -6.06 7.53
C SER A 21 -6.01 -7.48 6.97
N GLU A 22 -7.01 -7.71 6.12
CA GLU A 22 -7.02 -8.90 5.28
C GLU A 22 -5.91 -8.83 4.24
N TRP A 23 -5.55 -9.98 3.68
CA TRP A 23 -4.58 -10.04 2.59
C TRP A 23 -5.13 -9.35 1.36
N TYR A 24 -4.28 -8.61 0.70
CA TYR A 24 -4.57 -7.96 -0.57
C TYR A 24 -3.82 -8.67 -1.70
N HIS A 25 -4.55 -9.19 -2.66
CA HIS A 25 -3.94 -9.89 -3.79
C HIS A 25 -3.52 -8.90 -4.87
N VAL A 26 -2.22 -8.77 -5.06
CA VAL A 26 -1.65 -7.93 -6.12
C VAL A 26 -1.59 -8.74 -7.41
N THR A 27 -2.38 -8.35 -8.38
CA THR A 27 -2.44 -9.01 -9.69
C THR A 27 -1.68 -8.21 -10.74
N GLN A 28 -1.30 -8.86 -11.85
CA GLN A 28 -0.67 -8.15 -12.97
C GLN A 28 -1.60 -7.06 -13.54
N GLU A 29 -2.89 -7.33 -13.58
CA GLU A 29 -3.86 -6.33 -14.04
C GLU A 29 -3.82 -5.06 -13.19
N LYS A 30 -3.75 -5.20 -11.87
CA LYS A 30 -3.65 -4.05 -10.97
C LYS A 30 -2.33 -3.30 -11.13
N ILE A 31 -1.24 -4.01 -11.33
CA ILE A 31 0.07 -3.41 -11.61
C ILE A 31 0.01 -2.63 -12.92
N ASN A 32 -0.58 -3.21 -13.96
CA ASN A 32 -0.74 -2.53 -15.25
C ASN A 32 -1.59 -1.26 -15.10
N ASN A 33 -2.65 -1.32 -14.31
CA ASN A 33 -3.51 -0.16 -14.05
C ASN A 33 -2.75 0.95 -13.32
N PHE A 34 -1.91 0.59 -12.36
CA PHE A 34 -1.06 1.56 -11.67
C PHE A 34 -0.04 2.19 -12.63
N ALA A 35 0.57 1.37 -13.49
CA ALA A 35 1.50 1.85 -14.50
C ALA A 35 0.84 2.86 -15.44
N GLU A 36 -0.39 2.59 -15.88
CA GLU A 36 -1.15 3.52 -16.71
C GLU A 36 -1.47 4.82 -15.97
N ALA A 37 -1.93 4.73 -14.72
CA ALA A 37 -2.30 5.90 -13.94
C ALA A 37 -1.13 6.84 -13.67
N THR A 38 0.09 6.30 -13.55
CA THR A 38 1.30 7.06 -13.18
C THR A 38 2.28 7.25 -14.31
N SER A 39 2.07 6.63 -15.46
CA SER A 39 2.99 6.58 -16.60
C SER A 39 4.34 5.92 -16.28
N ASP A 40 4.38 5.07 -15.27
CA ASP A 40 5.56 4.28 -14.93
C ASP A 40 5.44 2.88 -15.54
N HIS A 41 5.89 2.75 -16.78
CA HIS A 41 5.82 1.52 -17.56
C HIS A 41 7.16 0.79 -17.63
N GLN A 42 8.00 0.89 -16.61
CA GLN A 42 9.27 0.17 -16.62
C GLN A 42 9.00 -1.33 -16.80
N TRP A 43 9.82 -1.98 -17.63
CA TRP A 43 9.59 -3.38 -18.02
C TRP A 43 9.50 -4.36 -16.84
N ILE A 44 10.19 -4.06 -15.74
CA ILE A 44 10.18 -4.92 -14.56
C ILE A 44 8.79 -5.07 -13.94
N HIS A 45 7.87 -4.13 -14.25
CA HIS A 45 6.50 -4.15 -13.74
C HIS A 45 5.50 -4.73 -14.73
N VAL A 46 5.71 -4.50 -16.03
CA VAL A 46 4.65 -4.73 -17.03
C VAL A 46 5.00 -5.75 -18.12
N ASP A 47 6.26 -6.07 -18.32
CA ASP A 47 6.68 -7.00 -19.38
C ASP A 47 6.92 -8.40 -18.82
N GLU A 48 5.86 -9.22 -18.80
CA GLU A 48 5.92 -10.57 -18.25
C GLU A 48 6.87 -11.49 -19.02
N GLU A 49 6.96 -11.35 -20.34
CA GLU A 49 7.84 -12.18 -21.16
C GLU A 49 9.31 -11.86 -20.90
N ARG A 50 9.64 -10.59 -20.79
CA ARG A 50 11.00 -10.19 -20.45
C ARG A 50 11.34 -10.56 -19.00
N ALA A 51 10.40 -10.44 -18.09
CA ALA A 51 10.59 -10.81 -16.69
C ALA A 51 10.92 -12.30 -16.53
N LYS A 52 10.29 -13.19 -17.31
CA LYS A 52 10.61 -14.61 -17.30
C LYS A 52 12.08 -14.89 -17.57
N LYS A 53 12.70 -14.07 -18.41
CA LYS A 53 14.09 -14.26 -18.84
C LYS A 53 15.10 -13.52 -17.96
N GLU A 54 14.74 -12.33 -17.47
CA GLU A 54 15.71 -11.41 -16.89
C GLU A 54 15.49 -11.09 -15.41
N MET A 55 14.30 -11.41 -14.85
CA MET A 55 14.07 -11.22 -13.41
C MET A 55 14.50 -12.45 -12.62
N PRO A 56 15.04 -12.26 -11.39
CA PRO A 56 15.55 -13.38 -10.59
C PRO A 56 14.56 -14.51 -10.36
N GLU A 57 13.27 -14.18 -10.16
CA GLU A 57 12.22 -15.18 -9.96
C GLU A 57 11.36 -15.42 -11.21
N GLY A 58 11.75 -14.83 -12.34
CA GLY A 58 11.01 -14.97 -13.59
C GLY A 58 9.66 -14.30 -13.62
N LYS A 59 9.40 -13.37 -12.71
CA LYS A 59 8.12 -12.66 -12.58
C LYS A 59 8.35 -11.16 -12.52
N THR A 60 7.32 -10.42 -12.92
CA THR A 60 7.30 -8.98 -12.68
C THR A 60 7.16 -8.67 -11.19
N ILE A 61 7.49 -7.47 -10.82
CA ILE A 61 7.30 -6.96 -9.46
C ILE A 61 6.36 -5.75 -9.46
N ALA A 62 5.62 -5.59 -8.38
CA ALA A 62 4.79 -4.40 -8.21
C ALA A 62 5.68 -3.18 -7.97
N HIS A 63 5.19 -2.01 -8.39
CA HIS A 63 5.84 -0.74 -8.05
C HIS A 63 5.86 -0.57 -6.52
N GLY A 64 7.00 -0.11 -5.98
CA GLY A 64 7.05 0.25 -4.57
C GLY A 64 5.99 1.29 -4.21
N TYR A 65 5.81 2.29 -5.06
CA TYR A 65 4.77 3.31 -4.85
C TYR A 65 3.35 2.75 -4.92
N PHE A 66 3.11 1.68 -5.65
CA PHE A 66 1.81 1.00 -5.61
C PHE A 66 1.58 0.41 -4.20
N MET A 67 2.58 -0.26 -3.64
CA MET A 67 2.48 -0.82 -2.29
C MET A 67 2.22 0.27 -1.25
N LEU A 68 2.93 1.39 -1.34
CA LEU A 68 2.72 2.54 -0.46
C LEU A 68 1.30 3.09 -0.62
N SER A 69 0.78 3.15 -1.84
CA SER A 69 -0.56 3.65 -2.14
C SER A 69 -1.69 2.80 -1.55
N LEU A 70 -1.40 1.56 -1.16
CA LEU A 70 -2.38 0.68 -0.52
C LEU A 70 -2.62 1.00 0.96
N LEU A 71 -1.78 1.82 1.59
CA LEU A 71 -1.89 2.13 3.02
C LEU A 71 -3.28 2.61 3.44
N PRO A 72 -3.91 3.58 2.76
CA PRO A 72 -5.25 4.01 3.17
C PRO A 72 -6.27 2.89 3.16
N ARG A 73 -6.25 2.05 2.14
CA ARG A 73 -7.17 0.91 2.03
C ARG A 73 -6.94 -0.10 3.15
N LEU A 74 -5.71 -0.47 3.40
CA LEU A 74 -5.37 -1.48 4.41
C LEU A 74 -5.61 -0.93 5.81
N ALA A 75 -5.24 0.32 6.06
CA ALA A 75 -5.46 0.97 7.34
C ALA A 75 -6.94 1.11 7.69
N ALA A 76 -7.81 1.27 6.71
CA ALA A 76 -9.25 1.34 6.93
C ALA A 76 -9.82 0.05 7.53
N GLN A 77 -9.13 -1.07 7.40
CA GLN A 77 -9.51 -2.33 8.04
C GLN A 77 -8.96 -2.48 9.46
N ASN A 78 -7.96 -1.69 9.81
CA ASN A 78 -7.35 -1.73 11.15
C ASN A 78 -8.16 -0.91 12.15
N SER A 79 -8.52 0.30 11.78
CA SER A 79 -9.16 1.24 12.68
C SER A 79 -9.98 2.28 11.93
N GLN A 80 -10.91 2.87 12.66
CA GLN A 80 -11.70 3.99 12.18
C GLN A 80 -11.65 5.09 13.23
N VAL A 81 -11.31 6.31 12.80
CA VAL A 81 -11.34 7.49 13.67
C VAL A 81 -12.62 8.25 13.34
N ARG A 82 -13.49 8.40 14.33
CA ARG A 82 -14.77 9.12 14.20
C ARG A 82 -14.61 10.59 14.52
N ASN A 83 -15.65 11.35 14.24
CA ASN A 83 -15.72 12.80 14.53
C ASN A 83 -14.61 13.60 13.87
N SER A 84 -14.24 13.20 12.65
CA SER A 84 -13.37 13.96 11.78
C SER A 84 -14.10 14.22 10.46
N SER A 85 -13.91 15.40 9.88
CA SER A 85 -14.55 15.73 8.61
C SER A 85 -13.83 15.14 7.42
N LYS A 86 -12.52 14.96 7.53
CA LYS A 86 -11.66 14.41 6.46
C LYS A 86 -10.32 13.99 7.02
N THR A 87 -9.65 13.12 6.29
CA THR A 87 -8.29 12.67 6.59
C THR A 87 -7.42 12.92 5.36
N LEU A 88 -6.27 13.54 5.56
CA LEU A 88 -5.32 13.81 4.50
C LEU A 88 -4.02 13.07 4.77
N ASN A 89 -3.42 12.53 3.72
CA ASN A 89 -2.10 11.94 3.80
C ASN A 89 -1.07 13.06 3.82
N TYR A 90 -0.47 13.30 4.98
CA TYR A 90 0.49 14.39 5.15
C TYR A 90 1.85 14.05 4.58
N GLY A 91 2.35 12.89 4.90
CA GLY A 91 3.68 12.46 4.46
C GLY A 91 4.23 11.32 5.30
N SER A 92 5.48 11.01 5.03
CA SER A 92 6.24 9.99 5.73
C SER A 92 7.66 10.51 5.96
N ASP A 93 8.24 10.19 7.11
CA ASP A 93 9.62 10.58 7.39
C ASP A 93 10.63 9.72 6.61
N LYS A 94 10.27 8.46 6.37
CA LYS A 94 11.16 7.53 5.68
C LYS A 94 10.35 6.37 5.12
N VAL A 95 10.63 6.03 3.86
CA VAL A 95 10.06 4.86 3.19
C VAL A 95 11.18 4.08 2.54
N ARG A 96 11.23 2.77 2.77
CA ARG A 96 12.13 1.85 2.08
C ARG A 96 11.35 0.64 1.61
N PHE A 97 11.58 0.24 0.37
CA PHE A 97 11.01 -0.99 -0.20
C PHE A 97 12.10 -2.06 -0.14
N ILE A 98 12.07 -2.87 0.89
CA ILE A 98 13.15 -3.82 1.22
C ILE A 98 12.93 -5.21 0.63
N ASN A 99 11.72 -5.53 0.20
CA ASN A 99 11.38 -6.80 -0.44
C ASN A 99 10.72 -6.56 -1.79
N MET A 100 11.05 -7.41 -2.76
CA MET A 100 10.41 -7.38 -4.08
C MET A 100 9.17 -8.28 -4.12
#